data_a942a84a2750de4487a875f5883d1f14
#
_entry.id   a942a84a2750de4487a875f5883d1f14
#
_cell.length_a   1.000
_cell.length_b   1.000
_cell.length_c   1.000
_cell.angle_alpha   90.00
_cell.angle_beta   90.00
_cell.angle_gamma   90.00
#
_symmetry.space_group_name_H-M   'P 1'
#
loop_
_entity.id
_entity.type
_entity.pdbx_description
1 polymer ?
#
loop_
_entity_poly.entity_id
_entity_poly.type
_entity_poly.pdbx_seq_one_letter_code
_entity_poly.pdbx_strand_id
1 'polypeptide(L)'
;TLGPSWAGEVLAALAFIMTGIGLHMTQTAGLALASDRASDENRPRVVALLYVMFLVGMGISALIIGWLLRDFTSLLLIRVVQGAAIVGLLLNLIALWKQESIKPMSKEDRSLPKPVFREAFSDLIKSGQTARLICVVFLGTIAFNMQDVLLEPFGGEVLGLSVGKTTWLTASWALGALLGLAYAAHRLDRNGDSTRLMRGGLLVGLIAFPTVIFSAPLGSAV
;
A
#
# COMPACT_ATOMS: atom_id res chain seq x y z
N THR A 1 32.26 15.18 -10.13
CA THR A 1 30.79 15.41 -10.18
C THR A 1 30.25 14.71 -11.39
N LEU A 2 29.75 13.47 -11.22
CA LEU A 2 28.97 12.81 -12.23
C LEU A 2 27.61 13.52 -12.24
N GLY A 3 27.39 14.41 -13.21
CA GLY A 3 26.07 14.96 -13.48
C GLY A 3 25.09 13.83 -13.83
N PRO A 4 23.78 14.04 -13.62
CA PRO A 4 22.78 13.02 -13.95
C PRO A 4 22.90 12.70 -15.44
N SER A 5 23.45 11.52 -15.72
CA SER A 5 23.43 11.00 -17.09
C SER A 5 22.04 10.44 -17.35
N TRP A 6 21.49 10.67 -18.54
CA TRP A 6 20.20 10.08 -18.98
C TRP A 6 20.16 8.55 -18.72
N ALA A 7 21.30 7.88 -18.78
CA ALA A 7 21.41 6.45 -18.46
C ALA A 7 21.10 6.16 -16.97
N GLY A 8 21.52 7.04 -16.05
CA GLY A 8 21.19 6.90 -14.63
C GLY A 8 19.69 7.09 -14.35
N GLU A 9 19.06 8.04 -15.02
CA GLU A 9 17.61 8.29 -14.89
C GLU A 9 16.79 7.11 -15.42
N VAL A 10 17.16 6.57 -16.60
CA VAL A 10 16.51 5.39 -17.18
C VAL A 10 16.68 4.17 -16.27
N LEU A 11 17.88 3.95 -15.74
CA LEU A 11 18.14 2.83 -14.82
C LEU A 11 17.31 2.96 -13.53
N ALA A 12 17.22 4.16 -12.97
CA ALA A 12 16.39 4.44 -11.81
C ALA A 12 14.91 4.16 -12.11
N ALA A 13 14.38 4.67 -13.23
CA ALA A 13 13.02 4.43 -13.66
C ALA A 13 12.71 2.93 -13.79
N LEU A 14 13.60 2.16 -14.41
CA LEU A 14 13.47 0.71 -14.53
C LEU A 14 13.49 0.02 -13.15
N ALA A 15 14.36 0.43 -12.24
CA ALA A 15 14.42 -0.10 -10.89
C ALA A 15 13.11 0.16 -10.12
N PHE A 16 12.54 1.37 -10.22
CA PHE A 16 11.24 1.68 -9.62
C PHE A 16 10.11 0.84 -10.21
N ILE A 17 10.06 0.66 -11.54
CA ILE A 17 9.08 -0.20 -12.20
C ILE A 17 9.21 -1.64 -11.70
N MET A 18 10.43 -2.19 -11.65
CA MET A 18 10.67 -3.55 -11.16
C MET A 18 10.26 -3.73 -9.70
N THR A 19 10.54 -2.73 -8.85
CA THR A 19 10.12 -2.74 -7.44
C THR A 19 8.60 -2.75 -7.32
N GLY A 20 7.91 -1.91 -8.09
CA GLY A 20 6.44 -1.88 -8.12
C GLY A 20 5.83 -3.21 -8.58
N ILE A 21 6.37 -3.79 -9.66
CA ILE A 21 5.94 -5.11 -10.16
C ILE A 21 6.16 -6.17 -9.07
N GLY A 22 7.35 -6.23 -8.47
CA GLY A 22 7.70 -7.23 -7.45
C GLY A 22 6.79 -7.14 -6.22
N LEU A 23 6.56 -5.92 -5.72
CA LEU A 23 5.67 -5.67 -4.58
C LEU A 23 4.26 -6.18 -4.86
N HIS A 24 3.66 -5.75 -5.97
CA HIS A 24 2.28 -6.11 -6.27
C HIS A 24 2.10 -7.58 -6.67
N MET A 25 3.08 -8.20 -7.33
CA MET A 25 3.05 -9.64 -7.58
C MET A 25 3.07 -10.43 -6.28
N THR A 26 3.97 -10.10 -5.36
CA THR A 26 4.09 -10.76 -4.04
C THR A 26 2.81 -10.57 -3.23
N GLN A 27 2.28 -9.35 -3.18
CA GLN A 27 1.07 -9.02 -2.45
C GLN A 27 -0.16 -9.76 -3.01
N THR A 28 -0.33 -9.77 -4.33
CA THR A 28 -1.45 -10.43 -5.00
C THR A 28 -1.39 -11.95 -4.82
N ALA A 29 -0.21 -12.55 -5.04
CA ALA A 29 -0.02 -13.98 -4.85
C ALA A 29 -0.21 -14.40 -3.39
N GLY A 30 0.31 -13.62 -2.43
CA GLY A 30 0.14 -13.85 -1.00
C GLY A 30 -1.33 -13.76 -0.58
N LEU A 31 -2.06 -12.77 -1.09
CA LEU A 31 -3.50 -12.61 -0.84
C LEU A 31 -4.32 -13.77 -1.39
N ALA A 32 -4.01 -14.21 -2.63
CA ALA A 32 -4.66 -15.37 -3.24
C ALA A 32 -4.41 -16.64 -2.42
N LEU A 33 -3.15 -16.94 -2.10
CA LEU A 33 -2.78 -18.12 -1.31
C LEU A 33 -3.44 -18.15 0.06
N ALA A 34 -3.47 -17.02 0.76
CA ALA A 34 -4.10 -16.91 2.07
C ALA A 34 -5.63 -17.06 1.99
N SER A 35 -6.24 -16.51 0.94
CA SER A 35 -7.68 -16.63 0.68
C SER A 35 -8.08 -18.08 0.35
N ASP A 36 -7.26 -18.80 -0.43
CA ASP A 36 -7.50 -20.18 -0.81
C ASP A 36 -7.39 -21.16 0.37
N ARG A 37 -6.56 -20.81 1.36
CA ARG A 37 -6.40 -21.61 2.59
C ARG A 37 -7.41 -21.29 3.68
N ALA A 38 -8.11 -20.19 3.58
CA ALA A 38 -9.15 -19.78 4.52
C ALA A 38 -10.49 -20.45 4.19
N SER A 39 -11.24 -20.85 5.22
CA SER A 39 -12.64 -21.21 5.05
C SER A 39 -13.44 -19.99 4.59
N ASP A 40 -14.57 -20.19 3.91
CA ASP A 40 -15.40 -19.10 3.39
C ASP A 40 -15.81 -18.09 4.48
N GLU A 41 -16.07 -18.55 5.70
CA GLU A 41 -16.38 -17.69 6.85
C GLU A 41 -15.18 -16.83 7.31
N ASN A 42 -13.97 -17.38 7.22
CA ASN A 42 -12.77 -16.72 7.72
C ASN A 42 -12.02 -15.91 6.65
N ARG A 43 -12.37 -16.08 5.37
CA ARG A 43 -11.71 -15.37 4.26
C ARG A 43 -11.66 -13.84 4.44
N PRO A 44 -12.75 -13.14 4.84
CA PRO A 44 -12.68 -11.70 5.08
C PRO A 44 -11.73 -11.32 6.22
N ARG A 45 -11.64 -12.14 7.27
CA ARG A 45 -10.73 -11.92 8.41
C ARG A 45 -9.27 -12.09 8.02
N VAL A 46 -8.97 -13.09 7.19
CA VAL A 46 -7.62 -13.34 6.68
C VAL A 46 -7.17 -12.20 5.78
N VAL A 47 -8.03 -11.73 4.89
CA VAL A 47 -7.76 -10.55 4.03
C VAL A 47 -7.49 -9.32 4.89
N ALA A 48 -8.35 -9.05 5.89
CA ALA A 48 -8.16 -7.92 6.80
C ALA A 48 -6.83 -8.03 7.58
N LEU A 49 -6.46 -9.23 8.06
CA LEU A 49 -5.21 -9.46 8.75
C LEU A 49 -3.99 -9.17 7.87
N LEU A 50 -4.02 -9.55 6.60
CA LEU A 50 -2.94 -9.25 5.65
C LEU A 50 -2.75 -7.74 5.45
N TYR A 51 -3.84 -6.98 5.35
CA TYR A 51 -3.76 -5.51 5.29
C TYR A 51 -3.24 -4.90 6.60
N VAL A 52 -3.65 -5.41 7.76
CA VAL A 52 -3.10 -4.99 9.05
C VAL A 52 -1.60 -5.25 9.10
N MET A 53 -1.14 -6.45 8.72
CA MET A 53 0.29 -6.79 8.69
C MET A 53 1.07 -5.91 7.73
N PHE A 54 0.51 -5.59 6.56
CA PHE A 54 1.10 -4.66 5.61
C PHE A 54 1.29 -3.26 6.22
N LEU A 55 0.25 -2.69 6.83
CA LEU A 55 0.30 -1.36 7.45
C LEU A 55 1.25 -1.32 8.66
N VAL A 56 1.24 -2.36 9.49
CA VAL A 56 2.18 -2.52 10.63
C VAL A 56 3.62 -2.58 10.12
N GLY A 57 3.87 -3.41 9.10
CA GLY A 57 5.19 -3.54 8.48
C GLY A 57 5.68 -2.21 7.89
N MET A 58 4.80 -1.49 7.20
CA MET A 58 5.11 -0.17 6.64
C MET A 58 5.43 0.85 7.74
N GLY A 59 4.60 0.92 8.80
CA GLY A 59 4.82 1.82 9.93
C GLY A 59 6.14 1.54 10.66
N ILE A 60 6.43 0.26 10.95
CA ILE A 60 7.69 -0.14 11.60
C ILE A 60 8.88 0.20 10.69
N SER A 61 8.80 -0.10 9.40
CA SER A 61 9.86 0.22 8.45
C SER A 61 10.12 1.72 8.37
N ALA A 62 9.06 2.54 8.31
CA ALA A 62 9.16 3.99 8.29
C ALA A 62 9.83 4.53 9.57
N LEU A 63 9.49 4.01 10.75
CA LEU A 63 10.12 4.42 12.01
C LEU A 63 11.61 4.05 12.05
N ILE A 64 11.96 2.83 11.63
CA ILE A 64 13.35 2.36 11.60
C ILE A 64 14.17 3.18 10.60
N ILE A 65 13.67 3.36 9.38
CA ILE A 65 14.37 4.11 8.33
C ILE A 65 14.48 5.59 8.73
N GLY A 66 13.42 6.19 9.28
CA GLY A 66 13.44 7.56 9.78
C GLY A 66 14.46 7.76 10.90
N TRP A 67 14.59 6.79 11.81
CA TRP A 67 15.62 6.82 12.84
C TRP A 67 17.04 6.67 12.28
N LEU A 68 17.25 5.77 11.33
CA LEU A 68 18.55 5.58 10.67
C LEU A 68 18.98 6.80 9.87
N LEU A 69 18.03 7.51 9.23
CA LEU A 69 18.30 8.68 8.39
C LEU A 69 18.22 10.02 9.12
N ARG A 70 18.15 10.03 10.46
CA ARG A 70 18.10 11.28 11.25
C ARG A 70 19.30 12.20 10.97
N ASP A 71 20.48 11.62 10.83
CA ASP A 71 21.72 12.33 10.47
C ASP A 71 22.02 12.08 8.99
N PHE A 72 21.19 12.66 8.13
CA PHE A 72 21.16 12.39 6.69
C PHE A 72 22.47 12.68 6.00
N THR A 73 22.96 11.68 5.26
CA THR A 73 24.01 11.84 4.23
C THR A 73 23.64 10.98 3.02
N SER A 74 24.04 11.41 1.82
CA SER A 74 23.75 10.64 0.58
C SER A 74 24.33 9.21 0.63
N LEU A 75 25.51 9.05 1.27
CA LEU A 75 26.13 7.74 1.45
C LEU A 75 25.35 6.86 2.42
N LEU A 76 24.83 7.45 3.52
CA LEU A 76 23.97 6.73 4.48
C LEU A 76 22.68 6.27 3.82
N LEU A 77 22.05 7.12 3.01
CA LEU A 77 20.85 6.75 2.24
C LEU A 77 21.10 5.51 1.37
N ILE A 78 22.20 5.51 0.60
CA ILE A 78 22.56 4.36 -0.25
C ILE A 78 22.74 3.08 0.59
N ARG A 79 23.43 3.17 1.72
CA ARG A 79 23.63 2.02 2.63
C ARG A 79 22.32 1.50 3.23
N VAL A 80 21.43 2.41 3.62
CA VAL A 80 20.11 2.05 4.18
C VAL A 80 19.26 1.37 3.12
N VAL A 81 19.22 1.90 1.89
CA VAL A 81 18.48 1.29 0.77
C VAL A 81 19.03 -0.11 0.45
N GLN A 82 20.35 -0.27 0.36
CA GLN A 82 20.96 -1.58 0.13
C GLN A 82 20.70 -2.56 1.27
N GLY A 83 20.80 -2.10 2.52
CA GLY A 83 20.48 -2.91 3.71
C GLY A 83 19.02 -3.36 3.71
N ALA A 84 18.09 -2.46 3.43
CA ALA A 84 16.67 -2.78 3.33
C ALA A 84 16.38 -3.80 2.21
N ALA A 85 17.06 -3.68 1.06
CA ALA A 85 16.93 -4.66 -0.03
C ALA A 85 17.42 -6.06 0.38
N ILE A 86 18.55 -6.16 1.10
CA ILE A 86 19.09 -7.43 1.60
C ILE A 86 18.12 -8.04 2.64
N VAL A 87 17.66 -7.24 3.61
CA VAL A 87 16.70 -7.71 4.61
C VAL A 87 15.40 -8.16 3.95
N GLY A 88 14.89 -7.40 2.98
CA GLY A 88 13.70 -7.76 2.20
C GLY A 88 13.88 -9.09 1.46
N LEU A 89 15.03 -9.29 0.81
CA LEU A 89 15.35 -10.55 0.14
C LEU A 89 15.34 -11.72 1.13
N LEU A 90 16.03 -11.59 2.27
CA LEU A 90 16.10 -12.64 3.28
C LEU A 90 14.72 -12.98 3.87
N LEU A 91 13.90 -11.96 4.18
CA LEU A 91 12.55 -12.16 4.68
C LEU A 91 11.66 -12.86 3.64
N ASN A 92 11.78 -12.50 2.36
CA ASN A 92 11.04 -13.18 1.29
C ASN A 92 11.49 -14.65 1.14
N LEU A 93 12.78 -14.95 1.21
CA LEU A 93 13.27 -16.33 1.17
C LEU A 93 12.77 -17.16 2.36
N ILE A 94 12.75 -16.58 3.55
CA ILE A 94 12.19 -17.23 4.75
C ILE A 94 10.69 -17.45 4.58
N ALA A 95 9.96 -16.45 4.08
CA ALA A 95 8.52 -16.53 3.87
C ALA A 95 8.13 -17.60 2.84
N LEU A 96 8.92 -17.78 1.80
CA LEU A 96 8.69 -18.80 0.76
C LEU A 96 9.05 -20.23 1.21
N TRP A 97 9.80 -20.36 2.33
CA TRP A 97 10.26 -21.66 2.80
C TRP A 97 9.09 -22.54 3.24
N LYS A 98 8.88 -23.66 2.56
CA LYS A 98 7.83 -24.66 2.86
C LYS A 98 6.39 -24.11 2.89
N GLN A 99 6.14 -23.03 2.19
CA GLN A 99 4.81 -22.41 2.17
C GLN A 99 3.75 -23.29 1.52
N GLU A 100 4.12 -24.05 0.48
CA GLU A 100 3.19 -24.91 -0.24
C GLU A 100 3.86 -26.19 -0.76
N SER A 101 3.17 -27.32 -0.62
CA SER A 101 3.53 -28.53 -1.36
C SER A 101 3.02 -28.36 -2.80
N ILE A 102 3.91 -28.48 -3.78
CA ILE A 102 3.55 -28.48 -5.19
C ILE A 102 2.65 -29.68 -5.44
N LYS A 103 1.32 -29.47 -5.44
CA LYS A 103 0.38 -30.48 -5.91
C LYS A 103 0.15 -30.18 -7.39
N PRO A 104 0.57 -31.07 -8.30
CA PRO A 104 0.28 -30.90 -9.70
C PRO A 104 -1.25 -30.88 -9.89
N MET A 105 -1.73 -29.88 -10.64
CA MET A 105 -3.14 -29.72 -10.94
C MET A 105 -3.69 -31.02 -11.56
N SER A 106 -4.78 -31.54 -11.00
CA SER A 106 -5.45 -32.75 -11.48
C SER A 106 -5.82 -32.58 -12.97
N LYS A 107 -5.88 -33.69 -13.71
CA LYS A 107 -6.35 -33.65 -15.12
C LYS A 107 -7.79 -33.14 -15.21
N GLU A 108 -8.60 -33.40 -14.18
CA GLU A 108 -9.98 -32.93 -14.06
C GLU A 108 -10.04 -31.40 -13.85
N ASP A 109 -9.19 -30.83 -12.98
CA ASP A 109 -9.11 -29.40 -12.76
C ASP A 109 -8.62 -28.63 -14.01
N ARG A 110 -7.80 -29.27 -14.85
CA ARG A 110 -7.36 -28.70 -16.13
C ARG A 110 -8.48 -28.65 -17.18
N SER A 111 -9.48 -29.50 -17.08
CA SER A 111 -10.61 -29.57 -18.03
C SER A 111 -11.73 -28.60 -17.68
N LEU A 112 -11.74 -28.01 -16.48
CA LEU A 112 -12.71 -27.00 -16.11
C LEU A 112 -12.54 -25.74 -16.97
N PRO A 113 -13.63 -25.20 -17.53
CA PRO A 113 -13.56 -23.96 -18.31
C PRO A 113 -13.06 -22.84 -17.41
N LYS A 114 -11.90 -22.28 -17.76
CA LYS A 114 -11.35 -21.13 -17.04
C LYS A 114 -12.21 -19.92 -17.37
N PRO A 115 -12.74 -19.21 -16.35
CA PRO A 115 -13.49 -17.99 -16.61
C PRO A 115 -12.59 -17.00 -17.36
N VAL A 116 -13.04 -16.55 -18.52
CA VAL A 116 -12.34 -15.54 -19.31
C VAL A 116 -12.51 -14.21 -18.59
N PHE A 117 -11.41 -13.59 -18.19
CA PHE A 117 -11.43 -12.30 -17.45
C PHE A 117 -12.32 -11.25 -18.13
N ARG A 118 -12.31 -11.20 -19.46
CA ARG A 118 -13.12 -10.27 -20.24
C ARG A 118 -14.63 -10.47 -20.02
N GLU A 119 -15.09 -11.73 -19.91
CA GLU A 119 -16.51 -12.05 -19.70
C GLU A 119 -16.91 -11.70 -18.27
N ALA A 120 -16.13 -12.13 -17.27
CA ALA A 120 -16.36 -11.80 -15.87
C ALA A 120 -16.36 -10.27 -15.64
N PHE A 121 -15.45 -9.54 -16.25
CA PHE A 121 -15.37 -8.09 -16.17
C PHE A 121 -16.56 -7.41 -16.87
N SER A 122 -16.97 -7.91 -18.04
CA SER A 122 -18.14 -7.41 -18.77
C SER A 122 -19.42 -7.58 -17.95
N ASP A 123 -19.61 -8.72 -17.30
CA ASP A 123 -20.79 -8.99 -16.48
C ASP A 123 -20.81 -8.15 -15.19
N LEU A 124 -19.63 -7.89 -14.65
CA LEU A 124 -19.46 -6.99 -13.49
C LEU A 124 -19.91 -5.55 -13.81
N ILE A 125 -19.54 -5.04 -15.01
CA ILE A 125 -19.87 -3.67 -15.44
C ILE A 125 -21.34 -3.54 -15.86
N LYS A 126 -21.95 -4.58 -16.38
CA LYS A 126 -23.39 -4.57 -16.79
C LYS A 126 -24.31 -4.28 -15.61
N SER A 127 -23.91 -4.59 -14.39
CA SER A 127 -24.63 -4.18 -13.16
C SER A 127 -24.31 -2.73 -12.85
N GLY A 128 -25.26 -1.83 -13.08
CA GLY A 128 -25.09 -0.40 -12.87
C GLY A 128 -24.68 0.00 -11.45
N GLN A 129 -25.07 -0.76 -10.44
CA GLN A 129 -24.63 -0.56 -9.05
C GLN A 129 -23.16 -0.91 -8.86
N THR A 130 -22.72 -2.04 -9.41
CA THR A 130 -21.33 -2.48 -9.32
C THR A 130 -20.39 -1.56 -10.09
N ALA A 131 -20.80 -1.12 -11.28
CA ALA A 131 -20.03 -0.15 -12.06
C ALA A 131 -19.83 1.16 -11.31
N ARG A 132 -20.89 1.68 -10.66
CA ARG A 132 -20.81 2.88 -9.83
C ARG A 132 -19.88 2.68 -8.62
N LEU A 133 -19.94 1.55 -7.95
CA LEU A 133 -19.06 1.21 -6.83
C LEU A 133 -17.59 1.19 -7.28
N ILE A 134 -17.29 0.51 -8.40
CA ILE A 134 -15.94 0.45 -8.98
C ILE A 134 -15.45 1.86 -9.30
N CYS A 135 -16.28 2.71 -9.91
CA CYS A 135 -15.93 4.08 -10.22
C CYS A 135 -15.59 4.90 -8.95
N VAL A 136 -16.41 4.80 -7.90
CA VAL A 136 -16.17 5.50 -6.62
C VAL A 136 -14.89 5.01 -5.96
N VAL A 137 -14.65 3.70 -5.92
CA VAL A 137 -13.42 3.12 -5.36
C VAL A 137 -12.21 3.58 -6.19
N PHE A 138 -12.28 3.55 -7.50
CA PHE A 138 -11.22 3.98 -8.40
C PHE A 138 -10.85 5.45 -8.19
N LEU A 139 -11.84 6.35 -8.20
CA LEU A 139 -11.61 7.78 -7.98
C LEU A 139 -11.11 8.09 -6.59
N GLY A 140 -11.65 7.42 -5.56
CA GLY A 140 -11.17 7.55 -4.19
C GLY A 140 -9.73 7.08 -4.04
N THR A 141 -9.38 5.95 -4.65
CA THR A 141 -8.01 5.42 -4.64
C THR A 141 -7.04 6.39 -5.31
N ILE A 142 -7.39 6.96 -6.46
CA ILE A 142 -6.56 7.97 -7.13
C ILE A 142 -6.33 9.17 -6.19
N ALA A 143 -7.39 9.72 -5.60
CA ALA A 143 -7.29 10.89 -4.74
C ALA A 143 -6.38 10.65 -3.53
N PHE A 144 -6.53 9.52 -2.85
CA PHE A 144 -5.69 9.19 -1.69
C PHE A 144 -4.24 8.87 -2.08
N ASN A 145 -4.01 8.15 -3.19
CA ASN A 145 -2.64 7.87 -3.64
C ASN A 145 -1.90 9.12 -4.14
N MET A 146 -2.60 10.07 -4.76
CA MET A 146 -1.98 11.36 -5.12
C MET A 146 -1.45 12.09 -3.89
N GLN A 147 -2.19 12.09 -2.79
CA GLN A 147 -1.73 12.70 -1.55
C GLN A 147 -0.52 11.97 -0.97
N ASP A 148 -0.52 10.63 -0.97
CA ASP A 148 0.56 9.82 -0.42
C ASP A 148 1.90 10.12 -1.13
N VAL A 149 1.89 10.20 -2.46
CA VAL A 149 3.08 10.55 -3.26
C VAL A 149 3.60 11.96 -2.96
N LEU A 150 2.72 12.90 -2.61
CA LEU A 150 3.10 14.30 -2.37
C LEU A 150 3.48 14.59 -0.92
N LEU A 151 3.11 13.73 0.02
CA LEU A 151 3.23 14.01 1.46
C LEU A 151 4.70 14.16 1.90
N GLU A 152 5.59 13.27 1.48
CA GLU A 152 7.02 13.35 1.82
C GLU A 152 7.72 14.55 1.17
N PRO A 153 7.60 14.81 -0.16
CA PRO A 153 8.12 16.02 -0.77
C PRO A 153 7.58 17.31 -0.14
N PHE A 154 6.29 17.37 0.16
CA PHE A 154 5.69 18.52 0.84
C PHE A 154 6.31 18.76 2.22
N GLY A 155 6.50 17.70 3.00
CA GLY A 155 7.16 17.79 4.30
C GLY A 155 8.60 18.30 4.20
N GLY A 156 9.35 17.86 3.19
CA GLY A 156 10.74 18.30 2.98
C GLY A 156 10.87 19.72 2.40
N GLU A 157 10.19 19.98 1.29
CA GLU A 157 10.37 21.21 0.52
C GLU A 157 9.55 22.39 1.08
N VAL A 158 8.35 22.14 1.60
CA VAL A 158 7.44 23.21 2.06
C VAL A 158 7.54 23.42 3.57
N LEU A 159 7.60 22.36 4.37
CA LEU A 159 7.69 22.46 5.82
C LEU A 159 9.15 22.45 6.35
N GLY A 160 10.14 22.27 5.48
CA GLY A 160 11.55 22.26 5.88
C GLY A 160 11.93 21.11 6.81
N LEU A 161 11.19 20.00 6.80
CA LEU A 161 11.44 18.85 7.65
C LEU A 161 12.69 18.08 7.17
N SER A 162 13.47 17.55 8.10
CA SER A 162 14.56 16.64 7.75
C SER A 162 14.02 15.33 7.19
N VAL A 163 14.84 14.62 6.38
CA VAL A 163 14.49 13.33 5.77
C VAL A 163 13.94 12.31 6.81
N GLY A 164 14.57 12.22 7.97
CA GLY A 164 14.07 11.38 9.04
C GLY A 164 12.67 11.76 9.53
N LYS A 165 12.37 13.06 9.61
CA LYS A 165 11.06 13.56 10.03
C LYS A 165 9.99 13.35 8.93
N THR A 166 10.34 13.52 7.66
CA THR A 166 9.38 13.23 6.56
C THR A 166 9.00 11.76 6.51
N THR A 167 9.97 10.86 6.74
CA THR A 167 9.69 9.41 6.82
C THR A 167 8.74 9.07 7.99
N TRP A 168 8.78 9.83 9.09
CA TRP A 168 7.82 9.65 10.19
C TRP A 168 6.39 10.08 9.83
N LEU A 169 6.21 10.94 8.83
CA LEU A 169 4.88 11.23 8.28
C LEU A 169 4.24 9.97 7.71
N THR A 170 5.02 9.14 7.01
CA THR A 170 4.56 7.82 6.51
C THR A 170 4.14 6.89 7.66
N ALA A 171 4.89 6.88 8.79
CA ALA A 171 4.49 6.12 9.96
C ALA A 171 3.18 6.63 10.57
N SER A 172 2.97 7.96 10.60
CA SER A 172 1.73 8.58 11.08
C SER A 172 0.56 8.25 10.18
N TRP A 173 0.78 8.25 8.87
CA TRP A 173 -0.22 7.81 7.89
C TRP A 173 -0.60 6.34 8.10
N ALA A 174 0.38 5.44 8.28
CA ALA A 174 0.13 4.03 8.56
C ALA A 174 -0.69 3.83 9.86
N LEU A 175 -0.40 4.59 10.91
CA LEU A 175 -1.17 4.57 12.14
C LEU A 175 -2.62 5.02 11.91
N GLY A 176 -2.82 6.11 11.15
CA GLY A 176 -4.15 6.59 10.77
C GLY A 176 -4.93 5.53 9.98
N ALA A 177 -4.27 4.86 9.02
CA ALA A 177 -4.87 3.78 8.23
C ALA A 177 -5.26 2.58 9.11
N LEU A 178 -4.42 2.18 10.09
CA LEU A 178 -4.74 1.12 11.06
C LEU A 178 -5.96 1.48 11.92
N LEU A 179 -6.02 2.71 12.43
CA LEU A 179 -7.16 3.18 13.21
C LEU A 179 -8.45 3.23 12.37
N GLY A 180 -8.35 3.68 11.13
CA GLY A 180 -9.45 3.68 10.17
C GLY A 180 -9.96 2.27 9.88
N LEU A 181 -9.04 1.33 9.64
CA LEU A 181 -9.36 -0.08 9.40
C LEU A 181 -10.03 -0.73 10.63
N ALA A 182 -9.48 -0.50 11.82
CA ALA A 182 -10.04 -1.02 13.07
C ALA A 182 -11.45 -0.46 13.33
N TYR A 183 -11.65 0.85 13.12
CA TYR A 183 -12.96 1.48 13.22
C TYR A 183 -13.95 0.91 12.20
N ALA A 184 -13.53 0.75 10.95
CA ALA A 184 -14.36 0.18 9.89
C ALA A 184 -14.77 -1.25 10.22
N ALA A 185 -13.82 -2.11 10.62
CA ALA A 185 -14.09 -3.48 11.01
C ALA A 185 -15.09 -3.57 12.16
N HIS A 186 -14.89 -2.77 13.23
CA HIS A 186 -15.80 -2.74 14.37
C HIS A 186 -17.22 -2.29 14.00
N ARG A 187 -17.34 -1.32 13.10
CA ARG A 187 -18.67 -0.84 12.67
C ARG A 187 -19.39 -1.83 11.78
N LEU A 188 -18.66 -2.51 10.88
CA LEU A 188 -19.24 -3.52 10.00
C LEU A 188 -19.66 -4.78 10.76
N ASP A 189 -18.91 -5.19 11.78
CA ASP A 189 -19.25 -6.33 12.64
C ASP A 189 -20.56 -6.10 13.39
N ARG A 190 -20.92 -4.85 13.68
CA ARG A 190 -22.18 -4.44 14.31
C ARG A 190 -23.31 -4.09 13.33
N ASN A 191 -23.38 -4.74 12.17
CA ASN A 191 -24.36 -4.47 11.11
C ASN A 191 -24.33 -3.02 10.57
N GLY A 192 -23.15 -2.39 10.57
CA GLY A 192 -22.97 -1.07 9.99
C GLY A 192 -23.16 -1.07 8.47
N ASP A 193 -23.75 -0.01 7.95
CA ASP A 193 -23.93 0.19 6.51
C ASP A 193 -22.58 0.57 5.86
N SER A 194 -22.08 -0.30 4.98
CA SER A 194 -20.83 -0.08 4.22
C SER A 194 -20.85 1.25 3.44
N THR A 195 -22.01 1.63 2.91
CA THR A 195 -22.15 2.87 2.12
C THR A 195 -21.99 4.11 3.00
N ARG A 196 -22.54 4.08 4.21
CA ARG A 196 -22.36 5.18 5.18
C ARG A 196 -20.91 5.29 5.63
N LEU A 197 -20.26 4.15 5.84
CA LEU A 197 -18.86 4.11 6.25
C LEU A 197 -17.94 4.66 5.15
N MET A 198 -18.18 4.27 3.91
CA MET A 198 -17.45 4.77 2.74
C MET A 198 -17.62 6.29 2.57
N ARG A 199 -18.86 6.80 2.69
CA ARG A 199 -19.13 8.25 2.67
C ARG A 199 -18.39 8.97 3.80
N GLY A 200 -18.38 8.41 5.01
CA GLY A 200 -17.64 8.95 6.15
C GLY A 200 -16.15 9.05 5.86
N GLY A 201 -15.53 8.01 5.30
CA GLY A 201 -14.12 8.01 4.91
C GLY A 201 -13.79 9.09 3.88
N LEU A 202 -14.62 9.25 2.85
CA LEU A 202 -14.46 10.30 1.84
C LEU A 202 -14.58 11.70 2.44
N LEU A 203 -15.50 11.93 3.39
CA LEU A 203 -15.61 13.20 4.10
C LEU A 203 -14.39 13.50 4.97
N VAL A 204 -13.85 12.51 5.66
CA VAL A 204 -12.59 12.67 6.42
C VAL A 204 -11.44 13.05 5.48
N GLY A 205 -11.32 12.41 4.32
CA GLY A 205 -10.35 12.79 3.29
C GLY A 205 -10.54 14.23 2.81
N LEU A 206 -11.79 14.62 2.53
CA LEU A 206 -12.12 15.99 2.10
C LEU A 206 -11.72 17.06 3.14
N ILE A 207 -11.73 16.74 4.41
CA ILE A 207 -11.27 17.63 5.49
C ILE A 207 -9.74 17.59 5.61
N ALA A 208 -9.15 16.39 5.49
CA ALA A 208 -7.72 16.19 5.65
C ALA A 208 -6.89 16.93 4.58
N PHE A 209 -7.33 16.92 3.32
CA PHE A 209 -6.58 17.55 2.23
C PHE A 209 -6.41 19.06 2.40
N PRO A 210 -7.45 19.87 2.68
CA PRO A 210 -7.26 21.28 3.01
C PRO A 210 -6.39 21.49 4.24
N THR A 211 -6.49 20.62 5.28
CA THR A 211 -5.67 20.74 6.49
C THR A 211 -4.17 20.64 6.18
N VAL A 212 -3.78 19.75 5.26
CA VAL A 212 -2.39 19.67 4.80
C VAL A 212 -1.97 20.97 4.09
N ILE A 213 -2.81 21.53 3.22
CA ILE A 213 -2.53 22.80 2.52
C ILE A 213 -2.35 23.95 3.52
N PHE A 214 -3.25 24.06 4.51
CA PHE A 214 -3.19 25.11 5.52
C PHE A 214 -2.09 24.92 6.57
N SER A 215 -1.41 23.76 6.62
CA SER A 215 -0.25 23.56 7.50
C SER A 215 0.97 24.37 7.07
N ALA A 216 1.12 24.68 5.78
CA ALA A 216 2.26 25.42 5.26
C ALA A 216 2.42 26.85 5.86
N PRO A 217 1.39 27.72 5.88
CA PRO A 217 1.50 29.04 6.46
C PRO A 217 1.70 29.01 8.00
N LEU A 218 1.27 27.95 8.69
CA LEU A 218 1.49 27.79 10.12
C LEU A 218 2.91 27.36 10.46
N GLY A 219 3.54 26.57 9.59
CA GLY A 219 4.95 26.14 9.75
C GLY A 219 5.97 27.22 9.42
N SER A 220 5.61 28.19 8.59
CA SER A 220 6.49 29.33 8.23
C SER A 220 6.48 30.48 9.26
N ALA A 221 5.66 30.39 10.30
CA ALA A 221 5.53 31.41 11.35
C ALA A 221 6.43 31.10 12.59
N VAL A 222 7.30 30.09 12.53
CA VAL A 222 8.30 29.71 13.54
C VAL A 222 9.68 29.76 12.93
#